data_ff51c8e2b38a659650a31309acf6226b
#
_entry.id   ff51c8e2b38a659650a31309acf6226b
#
_cell.length_a   1.000
_cell.length_b   1.000
_cell.length_c   1.000
_cell.angle_alpha   90.00
_cell.angle_beta   90.00
_cell.angle_gamma   90.00
#
_symmetry.space_group_name_H-M   'P 1'
#
loop_
_entity.id
_entity.type
_entity.pdbx_description
1 polymer ?
#
loop_
_entity_poly.entity_id
_entity_poly.type
_entity_poly.pdbx_seq_one_letter_code
_entity_poly.pdbx_strand_id
1 'polypeptide(L)'
;MSKKKTAVFLIVAAAVIAALVVGIVLTDGLYEKAGSVNETMQDAVLHEGDRISFFGMGVNPAVLSAFVVTGILLVFALVVRIFVIPGFSYIPGKFQLLLEQAVGMFENLAKTNSPHRNNFLGAYLFAAGVYISIGTLFELVGIPWMTAAGASVSLPAPLSDINGAIMMGCLSYLVILSGGILSNGFRGVGRTLKEFSLPISM
;
A
#
# COMPACT_ATOMS: atom_id res chain seq x y z
N MET A 1 -20.30 -22.55 22.51
CA MET A 1 -21.49 -21.87 21.91
C MET A 1 -22.61 -22.90 21.78
N SER A 2 -23.85 -22.55 22.16
CA SER A 2 -24.98 -23.46 22.02
C SER A 2 -25.23 -23.76 20.55
N LYS A 3 -25.45 -25.03 20.19
CA LYS A 3 -25.77 -25.52 18.83
C LYS A 3 -26.85 -24.67 18.12
N LYS A 4 -27.80 -24.11 18.89
CA LYS A 4 -28.85 -23.21 18.38
C LYS A 4 -28.26 -21.85 17.90
N LYS A 5 -27.29 -21.27 18.61
CA LYS A 5 -26.66 -19.98 18.21
C LYS A 5 -25.81 -20.14 16.93
N THR A 6 -25.13 -21.29 16.80
CA THR A 6 -24.34 -21.59 15.59
C THR A 6 -25.27 -21.82 14.38
N ALA A 7 -26.41 -22.52 14.56
CA ALA A 7 -27.37 -22.70 13.47
C ALA A 7 -28.00 -21.37 13.01
N VAL A 8 -28.37 -20.49 13.95
CA VAL A 8 -28.91 -19.16 13.62
C VAL A 8 -27.85 -18.31 12.87
N PHE A 9 -26.60 -18.35 13.32
CA PHE A 9 -25.50 -17.63 12.65
C PHE A 9 -25.31 -18.12 11.20
N LEU A 10 -25.30 -19.43 10.97
CA LEU A 10 -25.17 -20.02 9.63
C LEU A 10 -26.36 -19.67 8.72
N ILE A 11 -27.57 -19.65 9.23
CA ILE A 11 -28.78 -19.26 8.46
C ILE A 11 -28.68 -17.77 8.07
N VAL A 12 -28.31 -16.89 9.00
CA VAL A 12 -28.15 -15.47 8.71
C VAL A 12 -27.02 -15.22 7.70
N ALA A 13 -25.88 -15.89 7.85
CA ALA A 13 -24.77 -15.80 6.90
C ALA A 13 -25.18 -16.28 5.50
N ALA A 14 -25.88 -17.41 5.41
CA ALA A 14 -26.41 -17.92 4.14
C ALA A 14 -27.43 -16.97 3.50
N ALA A 15 -28.31 -16.35 4.29
CA ALA A 15 -29.27 -15.36 3.80
C ALA A 15 -28.59 -14.08 3.28
N VAL A 16 -27.52 -13.59 3.96
CA VAL A 16 -26.73 -12.45 3.50
C VAL A 16 -26.00 -12.77 2.19
N ILE A 17 -25.38 -13.94 2.08
CA ILE A 17 -24.70 -14.38 0.86
C ILE A 17 -25.72 -14.50 -0.29
N ALA A 18 -26.88 -15.11 -0.04
CA ALA A 18 -27.93 -15.21 -1.06
C ALA A 18 -28.44 -13.83 -1.51
N ALA A 19 -28.62 -12.89 -0.59
CA ALA A 19 -29.03 -11.52 -0.92
C ALA A 19 -27.96 -10.78 -1.75
N LEU A 20 -26.66 -10.97 -1.44
CA LEU A 20 -25.55 -10.42 -2.23
C LEU A 20 -25.51 -11.02 -3.64
N VAL A 21 -25.65 -12.34 -3.78
CA VAL A 21 -25.68 -13.02 -5.10
C VAL A 21 -26.86 -12.53 -5.92
N VAL A 22 -28.04 -12.43 -5.34
CA VAL A 22 -29.23 -11.90 -6.02
C VAL A 22 -29.02 -10.44 -6.40
N GLY A 23 -28.43 -9.62 -5.52
CA GLY A 23 -28.07 -8.25 -5.81
C GLY A 23 -27.13 -8.14 -7.02
N ILE A 24 -26.07 -8.94 -7.09
CA ILE A 24 -25.12 -8.97 -8.19
C ILE A 24 -25.82 -9.40 -9.50
N VAL A 25 -26.61 -10.47 -9.48
CA VAL A 25 -27.32 -10.96 -10.67
C VAL A 25 -28.34 -9.93 -11.18
N LEU A 26 -29.01 -9.20 -10.30
CA LEU A 26 -29.97 -8.16 -10.69
C LEU A 26 -29.26 -6.89 -11.24
N THR A 27 -28.08 -6.55 -10.71
CA THR A 27 -27.30 -5.40 -11.19
C THR A 27 -26.57 -5.71 -12.50
N ASP A 28 -26.02 -6.92 -12.69
CA ASP A 28 -25.40 -7.34 -13.98
C ASP A 28 -26.41 -7.28 -15.14
N GLY A 29 -27.69 -7.48 -14.88
CA GLY A 29 -28.75 -7.33 -15.89
C GLY A 29 -29.08 -5.88 -16.28
N LEU A 30 -28.58 -4.89 -15.53
CA LEU A 30 -28.79 -3.45 -15.78
C LEU A 30 -27.58 -2.73 -16.36
N TYR A 31 -26.40 -3.37 -16.36
CA TYR A 31 -25.19 -2.84 -17.01
C TYR A 31 -25.13 -3.32 -18.46
N GLU A 32 -25.29 -2.39 -19.39
CA GLU A 32 -24.94 -2.60 -20.80
C GLU A 32 -23.51 -3.09 -20.90
N LYS A 33 -23.34 -4.23 -21.63
CA LYS A 33 -22.10 -4.85 -22.09
C LYS A 33 -20.81 -4.24 -21.46
N ALA A 34 -20.48 -4.71 -20.30
CA ALA A 34 -19.10 -4.61 -19.84
C ALA A 34 -18.20 -5.23 -20.92
N GLY A 35 -17.16 -4.51 -21.34
CA GLY A 35 -16.13 -5.04 -22.21
C GLY A 35 -15.60 -6.37 -21.70
N SER A 36 -14.86 -7.11 -22.50
CA SER A 36 -14.27 -8.39 -22.10
C SER A 36 -13.69 -8.28 -20.68
N VAL A 37 -13.94 -9.27 -19.81
CA VAL A 37 -13.40 -9.31 -18.44
C VAL A 37 -11.89 -8.99 -18.43
N ASN A 38 -11.20 -9.40 -19.49
CA ASN A 38 -9.78 -9.10 -19.68
C ASN A 38 -9.51 -7.60 -19.87
N GLU A 39 -10.32 -6.89 -20.63
CA GLU A 39 -10.19 -5.43 -20.83
C GLU A 39 -10.51 -4.67 -19.54
N THR A 40 -11.55 -5.06 -18.82
CA THR A 40 -11.92 -4.45 -17.55
C THR A 40 -10.84 -4.66 -16.50
N MET A 41 -10.26 -5.88 -16.42
CA MET A 41 -9.16 -6.16 -15.49
C MET A 41 -7.87 -5.44 -15.89
N GLN A 42 -7.58 -5.36 -17.20
CA GLN A 42 -6.42 -4.64 -17.70
C GLN A 42 -6.51 -3.15 -17.42
N ASP A 43 -7.66 -2.55 -17.63
CA ASP A 43 -7.88 -1.13 -17.34
C ASP A 43 -7.84 -0.84 -15.83
N ALA A 44 -8.42 -1.70 -14.99
CA ALA A 44 -8.36 -1.59 -13.54
C ALA A 44 -6.93 -1.66 -12.96
N VAL A 45 -6.01 -2.36 -13.64
CA VAL A 45 -4.63 -2.56 -13.19
C VAL A 45 -3.66 -1.55 -13.80
N LEU A 46 -3.89 -1.12 -15.05
CA LEU A 46 -3.00 -0.23 -15.80
C LEU A 46 -3.51 1.22 -15.86
N HIS A 47 -4.80 1.46 -15.56
CA HIS A 47 -5.45 2.78 -15.63
C HIS A 47 -5.21 3.49 -16.98
N GLU A 48 -5.21 2.72 -18.09
CA GLU A 48 -4.90 3.26 -19.43
C GLU A 48 -6.00 4.18 -19.97
N GLY A 49 -7.26 3.90 -19.63
CA GLY A 49 -8.42 4.71 -20.02
C GLY A 49 -8.48 6.08 -19.32
N ASP A 50 -7.88 6.20 -18.16
CA ASP A 50 -8.01 7.35 -17.24
C ASP A 50 -6.81 8.30 -17.28
N ARG A 51 -6.01 8.29 -18.36
CA ARG A 51 -4.82 9.14 -18.46
C ARG A 51 -5.13 10.62 -18.27
N ILE A 52 -4.41 11.25 -17.38
CA ILE A 52 -4.51 12.68 -17.05
C ILE A 52 -3.57 13.46 -17.95
N SER A 53 -4.05 14.56 -18.54
CA SER A 53 -3.18 15.49 -19.27
C SER A 53 -2.37 16.35 -18.29
N PHE A 54 -1.09 16.09 -18.20
CA PHE A 54 -0.16 16.87 -17.39
C PHE A 54 0.96 17.39 -18.30
N PHE A 55 1.05 18.72 -18.46
CA PHE A 55 1.97 19.39 -19.41
C PHE A 55 1.90 18.84 -20.86
N GLY A 56 0.72 18.45 -21.33
CA GLY A 56 0.52 17.92 -22.69
C GLY A 56 0.91 16.45 -22.87
N MET A 57 1.31 15.76 -21.82
CA MET A 57 1.58 14.32 -21.79
C MET A 57 0.49 13.57 -21.05
N GLY A 58 0.07 12.43 -21.56
CA GLY A 58 -0.88 11.53 -20.88
C GLY A 58 -0.17 10.76 -19.75
N VAL A 59 -0.37 11.19 -18.49
CA VAL A 59 0.23 10.57 -17.30
C VAL A 59 -0.78 9.67 -16.63
N ASN A 60 -0.32 8.52 -16.14
CA ASN A 60 -1.12 7.63 -15.32
C ASN A 60 -1.53 8.31 -14.00
N PRO A 61 -2.82 8.32 -13.61
CA PRO A 61 -3.30 8.96 -12.39
C PRO A 61 -2.63 8.45 -11.11
N ALA A 62 -2.25 7.16 -11.05
CA ALA A 62 -1.53 6.60 -9.90
C ALA A 62 -0.13 7.22 -9.72
N VAL A 63 0.54 7.61 -10.81
CA VAL A 63 1.84 8.31 -10.72
C VAL A 63 1.64 9.71 -10.12
N LEU A 64 0.58 10.42 -10.54
CA LEU A 64 0.27 11.72 -9.95
C LEU A 64 -0.04 11.59 -8.46
N SER A 65 -0.85 10.60 -8.08
CA SER A 65 -1.13 10.26 -6.67
C SER A 65 0.15 9.99 -5.90
N ALA A 66 1.10 9.25 -6.48
CA ALA A 66 2.39 8.95 -5.85
C ALA A 66 3.17 10.23 -5.53
N PHE A 67 3.23 11.19 -6.45
CA PHE A 67 3.88 12.48 -6.22
C PHE A 67 3.17 13.30 -5.14
N VAL A 68 1.84 13.37 -5.19
CA VAL A 68 1.05 14.13 -4.20
C VAL A 68 1.21 13.52 -2.81
N VAL A 69 1.03 12.22 -2.66
CA VAL A 69 1.18 11.52 -1.36
C VAL A 69 2.61 11.66 -0.84
N THR A 70 3.62 11.49 -1.71
CA THR A 70 5.02 11.69 -1.32
C THR A 70 5.27 13.13 -0.85
N GLY A 71 4.74 14.12 -1.57
CA GLY A 71 4.84 15.53 -1.19
C GLY A 71 4.22 15.82 0.17
N ILE A 72 3.00 15.30 0.41
CA ILE A 72 2.30 15.42 1.70
C ILE A 72 3.13 14.81 2.83
N LEU A 73 3.65 13.58 2.63
CA LEU A 73 4.46 12.89 3.63
C LEU A 73 5.79 13.59 3.90
N LEU A 74 6.45 14.14 2.87
CA LEU A 74 7.67 14.91 3.04
C LEU A 74 7.42 16.19 3.84
N VAL A 75 6.38 16.95 3.51
CA VAL A 75 6.01 18.16 4.27
C VAL A 75 5.68 17.79 5.71
N PHE A 76 4.89 16.75 5.92
CA PHE A 76 4.57 16.25 7.27
C PHE A 76 5.83 15.85 8.04
N ALA A 77 6.73 15.09 7.43
CA ALA A 77 8.00 14.67 8.05
C ALA A 77 8.88 15.87 8.40
N LEU A 78 8.96 16.87 7.52
CA LEU A 78 9.70 18.11 7.78
C LEU A 78 9.10 18.90 8.94
N VAL A 79 7.78 19.04 8.99
CA VAL A 79 7.08 19.72 10.08
C VAL A 79 7.36 18.99 11.41
N VAL A 80 7.21 17.67 11.44
CA VAL A 80 7.51 16.86 12.62
C VAL A 80 8.99 17.02 13.02
N ARG A 81 9.90 16.95 12.06
CA ARG A 81 11.34 17.07 12.31
C ARG A 81 11.74 18.43 12.88
N ILE A 82 11.16 19.51 12.36
CA ILE A 82 11.59 20.88 12.70
C ILE A 82 10.86 21.41 13.93
N PHE A 83 9.57 21.15 14.05
CA PHE A 83 8.74 21.76 15.08
C PHE A 83 8.36 20.82 16.23
N VAL A 84 8.20 19.54 15.95
CA VAL A 84 7.68 18.59 16.96
C VAL A 84 8.80 17.90 17.73
N ILE A 85 9.80 17.35 17.02
CA ILE A 85 10.90 16.61 17.66
C ILE A 85 11.72 17.48 18.64
N PRO A 86 12.02 18.77 18.37
CA PRO A 86 12.72 19.60 19.34
C PRO A 86 11.95 19.86 20.64
N GLY A 87 10.61 19.70 20.60
CA GLY A 87 9.74 19.83 21.79
C GLY A 87 9.54 18.53 22.57
N PHE A 88 10.20 17.43 22.20
CA PHE A 88 10.08 16.16 22.92
C PHE A 88 10.67 16.28 24.31
N SER A 89 9.91 15.81 25.30
CA SER A 89 10.28 15.83 26.71
C SER A 89 10.43 14.42 27.24
N TYR A 90 11.11 14.31 28.41
CA TYR A 90 11.31 13.03 29.08
C TYR A 90 10.00 12.38 29.52
N ILE A 91 8.97 13.20 29.81
CA ILE A 91 7.60 12.74 30.06
C ILE A 91 6.82 12.98 28.76
N PRO A 92 6.56 11.92 27.95
CA PRO A 92 6.00 12.08 26.63
C PRO A 92 4.55 12.57 26.67
N GLY A 93 4.25 13.60 25.88
CA GLY A 93 2.87 13.99 25.58
C GLY A 93 2.17 12.96 24.69
N LYS A 94 0.84 13.06 24.56
CA LYS A 94 0.03 12.07 23.80
C LYS A 94 0.51 11.89 22.36
N PHE A 95 0.87 12.96 21.68
CA PHE A 95 1.34 12.91 20.29
C PHE A 95 2.74 12.30 20.18
N GLN A 96 3.64 12.66 21.09
CA GLN A 96 4.98 12.06 21.18
C GLN A 96 4.87 10.55 21.44
N LEU A 97 4.03 10.13 22.37
CA LEU A 97 3.81 8.72 22.70
C LEU A 97 3.29 7.94 21.48
N LEU A 98 2.35 8.53 20.73
CA LEU A 98 1.82 7.90 19.51
C LEU A 98 2.91 7.70 18.45
N LEU A 99 3.75 8.71 18.22
CA LEU A 99 4.87 8.60 17.26
C LEU A 99 5.90 7.58 17.72
N GLU A 100 6.29 7.61 18.98
CA GLU A 100 7.24 6.66 19.55
C GLU A 100 6.73 5.21 19.48
N GLN A 101 5.44 4.99 19.76
CA GLN A 101 4.83 3.67 19.63
C GLN A 101 4.77 3.21 18.20
N ALA A 102 4.39 4.08 17.26
CA ALA A 102 4.33 3.75 15.85
C ALA A 102 5.73 3.36 15.31
N VAL A 103 6.73 4.19 15.57
CA VAL A 103 8.12 3.90 15.15
C VAL A 103 8.65 2.63 15.84
N GLY A 104 8.42 2.51 17.16
CA GLY A 104 8.88 1.37 17.96
C GLY A 104 8.27 0.04 17.51
N MET A 105 7.03 0.03 17.04
CA MET A 105 6.39 -1.17 16.48
C MET A 105 7.16 -1.70 15.26
N PHE A 106 7.50 -0.83 14.31
CA PHE A 106 8.25 -1.23 13.10
C PHE A 106 9.72 -1.54 13.42
N GLU A 107 10.32 -0.83 14.37
CA GLU A 107 11.67 -1.13 14.83
C GLU A 107 11.75 -2.52 15.50
N ASN A 108 10.76 -2.87 16.33
CA ASN A 108 10.68 -4.19 16.94
C ASN A 108 10.46 -5.29 15.91
N LEU A 109 9.63 -5.03 14.88
CA LEU A 109 9.45 -5.95 13.75
C LEU A 109 10.77 -6.16 13.00
N ALA A 110 11.54 -5.10 12.78
CA ALA A 110 12.85 -5.18 12.16
C ALA A 110 13.86 -5.96 13.03
N LYS A 111 13.88 -5.73 14.34
CA LYS A 111 14.75 -6.44 15.30
C LYS A 111 14.48 -7.94 15.32
N THR A 112 13.22 -8.34 15.27
CA THR A 112 12.84 -9.75 15.29
C THR A 112 13.28 -10.47 14.01
N ASN A 113 13.21 -9.80 12.85
CA ASN A 113 13.51 -10.42 11.57
C ASN A 113 14.97 -10.22 11.12
N SER A 114 15.63 -9.14 11.54
CA SER A 114 17.01 -8.81 11.14
C SER A 114 17.78 -8.09 12.26
N PRO A 115 18.29 -8.82 13.26
CA PRO A 115 18.96 -8.23 14.42
C PRO A 115 20.18 -7.36 14.08
N HIS A 116 20.88 -7.66 12.98
CA HIS A 116 22.11 -6.97 12.60
C HIS A 116 21.90 -5.60 11.91
N ARG A 117 20.69 -5.30 11.42
CA ARG A 117 20.38 -4.07 10.67
C ARG A 117 19.04 -3.44 11.04
N ASN A 118 18.65 -3.59 12.27
CA ASN A 118 17.35 -3.17 12.77
C ASN A 118 17.03 -1.68 12.53
N ASN A 119 18.00 -0.78 12.71
CA ASN A 119 17.75 0.67 12.62
C ASN A 119 17.36 1.11 11.21
N PHE A 120 18.13 0.70 10.18
CA PHE A 120 17.82 1.04 8.81
C PHE A 120 16.54 0.35 8.32
N LEU A 121 16.41 -0.95 8.63
CA LEU A 121 15.26 -1.74 8.23
C LEU A 121 13.98 -1.25 8.92
N GLY A 122 14.05 -0.89 10.21
CA GLY A 122 12.93 -0.32 10.95
C GLY A 122 12.43 0.99 10.35
N ALA A 123 13.36 1.89 10.00
CA ALA A 123 13.04 3.15 9.33
C ALA A 123 12.39 2.92 7.94
N TYR A 124 12.92 1.98 7.16
CA TYR A 124 12.35 1.62 5.87
C TYR A 124 10.94 1.03 6.00
N LEU A 125 10.74 0.06 6.91
CA LEU A 125 9.43 -0.57 7.14
C LEU A 125 8.40 0.46 7.62
N PHE A 126 8.80 1.38 8.51
CA PHE A 126 7.95 2.48 8.93
C PHE A 126 7.55 3.38 7.77
N ALA A 127 8.53 3.83 6.96
CA ALA A 127 8.27 4.70 5.82
C ALA A 127 7.37 4.02 4.78
N ALA A 128 7.62 2.76 4.43
CA ALA A 128 6.80 1.99 3.50
C ALA A 128 5.39 1.76 4.06
N GLY A 129 5.26 1.38 5.33
CA GLY A 129 3.97 1.19 5.98
C GLY A 129 3.12 2.46 6.02
N VAL A 130 3.72 3.59 6.36
CA VAL A 130 3.06 4.90 6.35
C VAL A 130 2.65 5.29 4.92
N TYR A 131 3.54 5.10 3.95
CA TYR A 131 3.26 5.40 2.55
C TYR A 131 2.08 4.60 2.00
N ILE A 132 2.04 3.29 2.25
CA ILE A 132 0.93 2.42 1.87
C ILE A 132 -0.36 2.87 2.56
N SER A 133 -0.32 3.08 3.88
CA SER A 133 -1.50 3.45 4.67
C SER A 133 -2.07 4.80 4.24
N ILE A 134 -1.23 5.81 4.09
CA ILE A 134 -1.68 7.15 3.65
C ILE A 134 -2.13 7.11 2.19
N GLY A 135 -1.45 6.34 1.32
CA GLY A 135 -1.86 6.18 -0.08
C GLY A 135 -3.25 5.55 -0.22
N THR A 136 -3.58 4.52 0.57
CA THR A 136 -4.91 3.92 0.57
C THR A 136 -5.97 4.86 1.17
N LEU A 137 -5.64 5.60 2.22
CA LEU A 137 -6.53 6.63 2.78
C LEU A 137 -6.77 7.77 1.78
N PHE A 138 -5.74 8.14 1.00
CA PHE A 138 -5.85 9.17 -0.03
C PHE A 138 -6.86 8.78 -1.11
N GLU A 139 -6.83 7.54 -1.58
CA GLU A 139 -7.83 7.00 -2.51
C GLU A 139 -9.23 7.01 -1.89
N LEU A 140 -9.36 6.63 -0.62
CA LEU A 140 -10.64 6.62 0.08
C LEU A 140 -11.28 8.02 0.20
N VAL A 141 -10.47 9.07 0.29
CA VAL A 141 -10.94 10.47 0.27
C VAL A 141 -11.52 10.85 -1.09
N GLY A 142 -11.09 10.19 -2.17
CA GLY A 142 -11.64 10.35 -3.51
C GLY A 142 -11.41 11.74 -4.10
N ILE A 143 -10.15 12.22 -4.09
CA ILE A 143 -9.83 13.54 -4.63
C ILE A 143 -10.08 13.54 -6.15
N PRO A 144 -11.02 14.36 -6.64
CA PRO A 144 -11.35 14.40 -8.06
C PRO A 144 -10.26 15.09 -8.86
N TRP A 145 -9.96 14.56 -10.02
CA TRP A 145 -9.07 15.16 -11.00
C TRP A 145 -9.68 15.09 -12.40
N MET A 146 -9.29 15.99 -13.29
CA MET A 146 -9.79 16.01 -14.67
C MET A 146 -8.91 15.18 -15.57
N THR A 147 -9.51 14.24 -16.32
CA THR A 147 -8.81 13.48 -17.36
C THR A 147 -8.54 14.36 -18.60
N ALA A 148 -7.66 13.90 -19.48
CA ALA A 148 -7.41 14.54 -20.76
C ALA A 148 -8.67 14.66 -21.64
N ALA A 149 -9.66 13.79 -21.45
CA ALA A 149 -10.95 13.79 -22.13
C ALA A 149 -12.00 14.71 -21.44
N GLY A 150 -11.65 15.39 -20.34
CA GLY A 150 -12.56 16.27 -19.61
C GLY A 150 -13.51 15.55 -18.63
N ALA A 151 -13.36 14.23 -18.46
CA ALA A 151 -14.09 13.48 -17.43
C ALA A 151 -13.43 13.67 -16.06
N SER A 152 -14.21 13.62 -15.01
CA SER A 152 -13.70 13.67 -13.64
C SER A 152 -13.48 12.25 -13.13
N VAL A 153 -12.24 11.95 -12.70
CA VAL A 153 -11.85 10.66 -12.13
C VAL A 153 -11.26 10.90 -10.74
N SER A 154 -11.54 10.01 -9.81
CA SER A 154 -10.87 10.03 -8.51
C SER A 154 -9.44 9.52 -8.63
N LEU A 155 -8.50 10.21 -7.96
CA LEU A 155 -7.10 9.76 -7.93
C LEU A 155 -6.98 8.44 -7.17
N PRO A 156 -6.46 7.37 -7.82
CA PRO A 156 -6.28 6.06 -7.20
C PRO A 156 -5.14 6.06 -6.18
N ALA A 157 -5.03 5.01 -5.37
CA ALA A 157 -3.86 4.83 -4.51
C ALA A 157 -2.58 4.70 -5.36
N PRO A 158 -1.43 5.22 -4.87
CA PRO A 158 -0.15 5.12 -5.58
C PRO A 158 0.28 3.70 -5.95
N LEU A 159 -0.15 2.71 -5.17
CA LEU A 159 0.22 1.30 -5.33
C LEU A 159 -0.93 0.43 -5.89
N SER A 160 -2.07 1.03 -6.29
CA SER A 160 -3.14 0.31 -7.00
C SER A 160 -2.74 -0.05 -8.42
N ASP A 161 -1.85 0.74 -9.03
CA ASP A 161 -1.26 0.46 -10.33
C ASP A 161 -0.11 -0.57 -10.22
N ILE A 162 -0.05 -1.49 -11.19
CA ILE A 162 0.94 -2.56 -11.22
C ILE A 162 2.38 -2.02 -11.26
N ASN A 163 2.61 -0.89 -11.94
CA ASN A 163 3.94 -0.29 -12.03
C ASN A 163 4.39 0.23 -10.67
N GLY A 164 3.49 0.88 -9.90
CA GLY A 164 3.74 1.32 -8.54
C GLY A 164 4.05 0.14 -7.60
N ALA A 165 3.26 -0.93 -7.70
CA ALA A 165 3.46 -2.15 -6.91
C ALA A 165 4.81 -2.83 -7.23
N ILE A 166 5.17 -2.96 -8.51
CA ILE A 166 6.47 -3.52 -8.94
C ILE A 166 7.62 -2.64 -8.45
N MET A 167 7.52 -1.32 -8.57
CA MET A 167 8.55 -0.40 -8.09
C MET A 167 8.79 -0.52 -6.59
N MET A 168 7.73 -0.61 -5.78
CA MET A 168 7.84 -0.83 -4.34
C MET A 168 8.46 -2.20 -4.03
N GLY A 169 8.08 -3.25 -4.76
CA GLY A 169 8.66 -4.59 -4.65
C GLY A 169 10.15 -4.60 -4.98
N CYS A 170 10.55 -3.97 -6.09
CA CYS A 170 11.95 -3.82 -6.48
C CYS A 170 12.77 -3.04 -5.43
N LEU A 171 12.21 -1.93 -4.91
CA LEU A 171 12.85 -1.15 -3.85
C LEU A 171 13.06 -2.00 -2.59
N SER A 172 12.04 -2.74 -2.16
CA SER A 172 12.11 -3.66 -1.01
C SER A 172 13.20 -4.72 -1.21
N TYR A 173 13.26 -5.28 -2.41
CA TYR A 173 14.28 -6.26 -2.77
C TYR A 173 15.70 -5.68 -2.73
N LEU A 174 15.89 -4.45 -3.26
CA LEU A 174 17.17 -3.75 -3.17
C LEU A 174 17.58 -3.46 -1.72
N VAL A 175 16.64 -3.12 -0.85
CA VAL A 175 16.90 -2.95 0.59
C VAL A 175 17.40 -4.26 1.22
N ILE A 176 16.76 -5.39 0.89
CA ILE A 176 17.18 -6.72 1.38
C ILE A 176 18.58 -7.08 0.85
N LEU A 177 18.82 -6.94 -0.45
CA LEU A 177 20.12 -7.20 -1.06
C LEU A 177 21.24 -6.33 -0.47
N SER A 178 20.96 -5.04 -0.23
CA SER A 178 21.92 -4.14 0.41
C SER A 178 22.34 -4.66 1.78
N GLY A 179 21.40 -5.31 2.50
CA GLY A 179 21.65 -6.00 3.76
C GLY A 179 22.66 -7.13 3.63
N GLY A 180 22.45 -8.00 2.64
CA GLY A 180 23.35 -9.11 2.33
C GLY A 180 24.76 -8.66 1.94
N ILE A 181 24.86 -7.62 1.10
CA ILE A 181 26.15 -7.08 0.64
C ILE A 181 26.94 -6.48 1.81
N LEU A 182 26.32 -5.70 2.67
CA LEU A 182 27.02 -5.04 3.77
C LEU A 182 27.43 -5.99 4.90
N SER A 183 26.71 -7.11 5.08
CA SER A 183 27.04 -8.10 6.12
C SER A 183 28.13 -9.08 5.69
N ASN A 184 28.12 -9.57 4.44
CA ASN A 184 28.96 -10.66 3.96
C ASN A 184 29.62 -10.39 2.59
N GLY A 185 29.63 -9.12 2.14
CA GLY A 185 30.13 -8.76 0.81
C GLY A 185 29.31 -9.40 -0.32
N PHE A 186 29.89 -9.54 -1.50
CA PHE A 186 29.21 -10.16 -2.65
C PHE A 186 28.81 -11.63 -2.43
N ARG A 187 29.46 -12.35 -1.51
CA ARG A 187 29.06 -13.71 -1.12
C ARG A 187 27.71 -13.74 -0.38
N GLY A 188 27.36 -12.65 0.31
CA GLY A 188 26.07 -12.49 0.97
C GLY A 188 24.91 -12.45 -0.01
N VAL A 189 25.09 -11.83 -1.19
CA VAL A 189 24.05 -11.80 -2.25
C VAL A 189 23.71 -13.21 -2.72
N GLY A 190 24.73 -14.04 -2.98
CA GLY A 190 24.52 -15.43 -3.40
C GLY A 190 23.77 -16.26 -2.36
N ARG A 191 24.01 -16.00 -1.07
CA ARG A 191 23.29 -16.67 0.02
C ARG A 191 21.86 -16.23 0.12
N THR A 192 21.59 -14.92 0.06
CA THR A 192 20.23 -14.36 0.08
C THR A 192 19.41 -14.85 -1.11
N LEU A 193 20.00 -14.90 -2.32
CA LEU A 193 19.34 -15.43 -3.51
C LEU A 193 19.02 -16.92 -3.37
N LYS A 194 19.92 -17.70 -2.76
CA LYS A 194 19.71 -19.14 -2.50
C LYS A 194 18.60 -19.36 -1.48
N GLU A 195 18.55 -18.57 -0.43
CA GLU A 195 17.47 -18.63 0.58
C GLU A 195 16.10 -18.26 -0.02
N PHE A 196 16.05 -17.34 -0.98
CA PHE A 196 14.82 -17.00 -1.72
C PHE A 196 14.37 -18.10 -2.69
N SER A 197 15.31 -18.89 -3.24
CA SER A 197 14.98 -19.96 -4.20
C SER A 197 14.56 -21.28 -3.53
N LEU A 198 14.91 -21.50 -2.27
CA LEU A 198 14.59 -22.73 -1.53
C LEU A 198 13.10 -23.01 -1.31
N PRO A 199 12.21 -22.02 -1.08
CA PRO A 199 10.78 -22.28 -0.94
C PRO A 199 10.09 -22.73 -2.24
N ILE A 200 10.70 -22.48 -3.39
CA ILE A 200 10.14 -22.82 -4.71
C ILE A 200 10.58 -24.24 -5.14
N SER A 201 11.59 -24.80 -4.48
CA SER A 201 12.15 -26.13 -4.79
C SER A 201 11.66 -27.24 -3.84
N MET A 202 10.78 -26.95 -2.89
CA MET A 202 10.03 -27.88 -2.06
C MET A 202 8.58 -28.00 -2.54
#